data_f6a82939190bfb77717cbfa38d1358b0
#
_entry.id   f6a82939190bfb77717cbfa38d1358b0
#
_cell.length_a   1.000
_cell.length_b   1.000
_cell.length_c   1.000
_cell.angle_alpha   90.00
_cell.angle_beta   90.00
_cell.angle_gamma   90.00
#
_symmetry.space_group_name_H-M   'P 1'
#
loop_
_entity.id
_entity.type
_entity.pdbx_description
1 polymer ?
#
loop_
_entity_poly.entity_id
_entity_poly.type
_entity_poly.pdbx_seq_one_letter_code
_entity_poly.pdbx_strand_id
1 'polypeptide(L)'
;MRVLTGDPGDWEIATERSVVAIGVFDGVHRGHQAVLDELMSLGERTNGPGTVRGVLTFDPHPLAVITPDRAPRLLGTIHQRLSQLESYGVDVVGVLPFTRIRSMDPDEFIKAVLVDALAARAVAVGADFRFGMNRAGDVATLVAAGEHWGFLVDAVPLLSEHDSQLSSTRIRALISAGKVEEAAELLGRPYAIEGPVVRGDGRGRTIGIPTANVNYEPTIVLPETGVYAGYVIFDGQRVPAVTNVGVRPTFDGRSVTVEAHLIDWDGDLYGRVIEVELACRLRAEQKFDGIENLVAQIHADIAAARDLLNADR
;
A
#
# COMPACT_ATOMS: atom_id res chain seq x y z
N MET A 1 15.44 -6.00 5.26
CA MET A 1 15.45 -4.54 4.95
C MET A 1 15.62 -3.71 6.23
N ARG A 2 16.42 -2.61 6.21
CA ARG A 2 16.53 -1.65 7.32
C ARG A 2 15.53 -0.51 7.13
N VAL A 3 14.89 -0.07 8.21
CA VAL A 3 14.01 1.10 8.21
C VAL A 3 14.63 2.21 9.04
N LEU A 4 14.85 3.37 8.43
CA LEU A 4 15.37 4.58 9.04
C LEU A 4 14.22 5.55 9.25
N THR A 5 14.09 6.07 10.46
CA THR A 5 13.05 7.03 10.85
C THR A 5 13.68 8.24 11.53
N GLY A 6 12.92 9.28 11.75
CA GLY A 6 13.40 10.47 12.45
C GLY A 6 14.14 11.46 11.56
N ASP A 7 15.15 12.12 12.09
CA ASP A 7 15.92 13.13 11.35
C ASP A 7 16.93 12.47 10.40
N PRO A 8 16.98 12.86 9.11
CA PRO A 8 17.98 12.33 8.19
C PRO A 8 19.43 12.49 8.65
N GLY A 9 19.73 13.57 9.40
CA GLY A 9 21.06 13.77 9.96
C GLY A 9 21.52 12.73 10.98
N ASP A 10 20.56 11.96 11.54
CA ASP A 10 20.82 10.89 12.49
C ASP A 10 20.91 9.50 11.82
N TRP A 11 20.73 9.44 10.49
CA TRP A 11 20.72 8.17 9.77
C TRP A 11 22.15 7.65 9.52
N GLU A 12 22.43 6.50 10.09
CA GLU A 12 23.68 5.78 9.81
C GLU A 12 23.47 4.80 8.67
N ILE A 13 23.91 5.15 7.46
CA ILE A 13 23.99 4.24 6.34
C ILE A 13 25.40 3.64 6.34
N ALA A 14 25.49 2.34 6.52
CA ALA A 14 26.76 1.60 6.65
C ALA A 14 27.57 1.55 5.33
N THR A 15 27.32 2.45 4.37
CA THR A 15 27.95 2.47 3.06
C THR A 15 28.19 3.89 2.60
N GLU A 16 29.31 4.09 1.89
CA GLU A 16 29.62 5.36 1.25
C GLU A 16 28.90 5.59 -0.10
N ARG A 17 28.01 4.65 -0.50
CA ARG A 17 27.30 4.70 -1.79
C ARG A 17 25.89 4.15 -1.68
N SER A 18 24.93 4.92 -2.15
CA SER A 18 23.55 4.44 -2.31
C SER A 18 22.97 4.80 -3.68
N VAL A 19 22.02 4.03 -4.15
CA VAL A 19 21.06 4.41 -5.19
C VAL A 19 19.71 4.56 -4.54
N VAL A 20 18.96 5.62 -4.86
CA VAL A 20 17.77 6.00 -4.09
C VAL A 20 16.57 6.24 -4.99
N ALA A 21 15.47 5.57 -4.73
CA ALA A 21 14.18 5.93 -5.31
C ALA A 21 13.39 6.83 -4.35
N ILE A 22 12.76 7.89 -4.87
CA ILE A 22 12.00 8.83 -4.05
C ILE A 22 10.53 8.84 -4.48
N GLY A 23 9.63 8.66 -3.53
CA GLY A 23 8.20 8.71 -3.78
C GLY A 23 7.35 8.48 -2.55
N VAL A 24 6.05 8.73 -2.66
CA VAL A 24 5.10 8.40 -1.60
C VAL A 24 4.89 6.90 -1.49
N PHE A 25 4.97 6.19 -2.60
CA PHE A 25 4.80 4.74 -2.72
C PHE A 25 3.50 4.21 -2.10
N ASP A 26 2.44 5.04 -2.08
CA ASP A 26 1.15 4.61 -1.58
C ASP A 26 0.54 3.52 -2.48
N GLY A 27 0.43 2.30 -1.93
CA GLY A 27 -0.02 1.10 -2.61
C GLY A 27 1.02 0.41 -3.48
N VAL A 28 2.25 0.92 -3.65
CA VAL A 28 3.33 0.34 -4.47
C VAL A 28 2.79 -0.25 -5.78
N HIS A 29 1.99 0.54 -6.50
CA HIS A 29 1.34 0.18 -7.76
C HIS A 29 2.35 0.05 -8.92
N ARG A 30 1.95 -0.48 -10.07
CA ARG A 30 2.84 -0.71 -11.23
C ARG A 30 3.66 0.51 -11.64
N GLY A 31 3.13 1.74 -11.50
CA GLY A 31 3.91 2.95 -11.73
C GLY A 31 5.04 3.17 -10.71
N HIS A 32 4.81 2.80 -9.45
CA HIS A 32 5.87 2.79 -8.45
C HIS A 32 6.86 1.65 -8.68
N GLN A 33 6.36 0.48 -9.12
CA GLN A 33 7.18 -0.68 -9.45
C GLN A 33 8.17 -0.34 -10.56
N ALA A 34 7.76 0.41 -11.59
CA ALA A 34 8.67 0.88 -12.64
C ALA A 34 9.80 1.77 -12.09
N VAL A 35 9.53 2.61 -11.07
CA VAL A 35 10.59 3.38 -10.40
C VAL A 35 11.50 2.48 -9.57
N LEU A 36 10.97 1.43 -8.97
CA LEU A 36 11.77 0.43 -8.25
C LEU A 36 12.59 -0.44 -9.19
N ASP A 37 12.07 -0.80 -10.36
CA ASP A 37 12.83 -1.51 -11.40
C ASP A 37 14.03 -0.66 -11.87
N GLU A 38 13.83 0.65 -12.06
CA GLU A 38 14.93 1.56 -12.37
C GLU A 38 15.93 1.67 -11.22
N LEU A 39 15.46 1.69 -9.96
CA LEU A 39 16.34 1.62 -8.79
C LEU A 39 17.25 0.38 -8.82
N MET A 40 16.68 -0.80 -9.15
CA MET A 40 17.46 -2.05 -9.25
C MET A 40 18.50 -1.95 -10.38
N SER A 41 18.09 -1.45 -11.55
CA SER A 41 18.96 -1.21 -12.70
C SER A 41 20.10 -0.24 -12.38
N LEU A 42 19.80 0.86 -11.69
CA LEU A 42 20.80 1.82 -11.20
C LEU A 42 21.79 1.16 -10.23
N GLY A 43 21.28 0.33 -9.30
CA GLY A 43 22.12 -0.45 -8.39
C GLY A 43 23.13 -1.33 -9.12
N GLU A 44 22.75 -1.96 -10.21
CA GLU A 44 23.62 -2.79 -11.06
C GLU A 44 24.61 -1.94 -11.87
N ARG A 45 24.17 -0.83 -12.45
CA ARG A 45 24.99 0.05 -13.30
C ARG A 45 26.03 0.85 -12.52
N THR A 46 25.72 1.26 -11.30
CA THR A 46 26.65 2.01 -10.45
C THR A 46 27.70 1.14 -9.79
N ASN A 47 27.74 -0.12 -10.13
CA ASN A 47 28.61 -1.22 -9.72
C ASN A 47 29.79 -0.85 -8.81
N GLY A 48 29.60 -1.00 -7.49
CA GLY A 48 30.65 -1.11 -6.51
C GLY A 48 30.20 -2.10 -5.43
N PRO A 49 31.08 -2.92 -4.90
CA PRO A 49 30.73 -3.78 -3.78
C PRO A 49 30.21 -2.90 -2.63
N GLY A 50 28.98 -3.20 -2.18
CA GLY A 50 28.34 -2.48 -1.08
C GLY A 50 27.42 -1.31 -1.49
N THR A 51 27.01 -1.17 -2.75
CA THR A 51 25.96 -0.21 -3.14
C THR A 51 24.62 -0.62 -2.50
N VAL A 52 24.02 0.28 -1.75
CA VAL A 52 22.74 0.08 -1.07
C VAL A 52 21.59 0.61 -1.93
N ARG A 53 20.56 -0.21 -2.14
CA ARG A 53 19.32 0.17 -2.82
C ARG A 53 18.37 0.75 -1.78
N GLY A 54 18.25 2.07 -1.78
CA GLY A 54 17.44 2.82 -0.83
C GLY A 54 16.13 3.31 -1.42
N VAL A 55 15.11 3.36 -0.62
CA VAL A 55 13.86 4.08 -0.92
C VAL A 55 13.64 5.18 0.09
N LEU A 56 13.28 6.37 -0.39
CA LEU A 56 12.86 7.48 0.44
C LEU A 56 11.35 7.65 0.30
N THR A 57 10.63 7.47 1.39
CA THR A 57 9.18 7.65 1.47
C THR A 57 8.79 8.56 2.62
N PHE A 58 7.50 8.86 2.73
CA PHE A 58 7.00 9.87 3.67
C PHE A 58 5.91 9.29 4.56
N ASP A 59 5.96 9.67 5.84
CA ASP A 59 4.90 9.43 6.82
C ASP A 59 4.81 10.63 7.79
N PRO A 60 3.59 11.21 7.99
CA PRO A 60 2.37 10.90 7.26
C PRO A 60 2.42 11.30 5.77
N HIS A 61 1.39 10.85 5.03
CA HIS A 61 1.24 11.19 3.60
C HIS A 61 1.29 12.73 3.40
N PRO A 62 2.04 13.24 2.40
CA PRO A 62 2.21 14.69 2.21
C PRO A 62 0.91 15.50 2.22
N LEU A 63 -0.14 15.02 1.55
CA LEU A 63 -1.43 15.71 1.53
C LEU A 63 -2.15 15.71 2.88
N ALA A 64 -1.87 14.76 3.77
CA ALA A 64 -2.42 14.77 5.13
C ALA A 64 -1.85 15.92 5.97
N VAL A 65 -0.67 16.44 5.60
CA VAL A 65 -0.03 17.59 6.27
C VAL A 65 -0.36 18.92 5.58
N ILE A 66 -0.43 18.91 4.23
CA ILE A 66 -0.64 20.16 3.45
C ILE A 66 -2.12 20.55 3.43
N THR A 67 -3.01 19.59 3.23
CA THR A 67 -4.46 19.77 3.10
C THR A 67 -5.21 18.68 3.88
N PRO A 68 -5.18 18.71 5.24
CA PRO A 68 -5.75 17.63 6.07
C PRO A 68 -7.21 17.30 5.74
N ASP A 69 -8.03 18.33 5.48
CA ASP A 69 -9.45 18.17 5.15
C ASP A 69 -9.69 17.51 3.78
N ARG A 70 -8.66 17.43 2.93
CA ARG A 70 -8.68 16.81 1.60
C ARG A 70 -7.67 15.68 1.48
N ALA A 71 -7.16 15.21 2.60
CA ALA A 71 -6.24 14.07 2.60
C ALA A 71 -6.91 12.85 1.96
N PRO A 72 -6.28 12.21 0.97
CA PRO A 72 -6.84 10.99 0.40
C PRO A 72 -6.76 9.86 1.43
N ARG A 73 -7.70 8.94 1.37
CA ARG A 73 -7.53 7.67 2.05
C ARG A 73 -6.38 6.89 1.41
N LEU A 74 -5.64 6.13 2.21
CA LEU A 74 -4.44 5.43 1.76
C LEU A 74 -4.80 4.08 1.12
N LEU A 75 -3.95 3.60 0.21
CA LEU A 75 -4.07 2.29 -0.41
C LEU A 75 -3.51 1.15 0.45
N GLY A 76 -2.84 1.49 1.54
CA GLY A 76 -2.32 0.52 2.50
C GLY A 76 -1.69 1.20 3.71
N THR A 77 -1.44 0.42 4.75
CA THR A 77 -0.73 0.87 5.94
C THR A 77 0.74 1.14 5.64
N ILE A 78 1.44 1.83 6.53
CA ILE A 78 2.91 1.97 6.41
C ILE A 78 3.58 0.60 6.49
N HIS A 79 3.06 -0.32 7.30
CA HIS A 79 3.57 -1.68 7.42
C HIS A 79 3.46 -2.44 6.09
N GLN A 80 2.30 -2.43 5.43
CA GLN A 80 2.11 -3.01 4.10
C GLN A 80 3.06 -2.40 3.06
N ARG A 81 3.22 -1.07 3.05
CA ARG A 81 4.15 -0.39 2.15
C ARG A 81 5.58 -0.88 2.36
N LEU A 82 6.05 -0.95 3.59
CA LEU A 82 7.39 -1.42 3.92
C LEU A 82 7.58 -2.89 3.53
N SER A 83 6.62 -3.76 3.79
CA SER A 83 6.63 -5.18 3.40
C SER A 83 6.73 -5.34 1.87
N GLN A 84 5.98 -4.53 1.11
CA GLN A 84 6.03 -4.54 -0.35
C GLN A 84 7.39 -4.06 -0.88
N LEU A 85 7.96 -3.01 -0.31
CA LEU A 85 9.32 -2.54 -0.67
C LEU A 85 10.39 -3.59 -0.36
N GLU A 86 10.26 -4.28 0.77
CA GLU A 86 11.14 -5.38 1.14
C GLU A 86 11.07 -6.54 0.14
N SER A 87 9.87 -6.93 -0.27
CA SER A 87 9.67 -8.00 -1.27
C SER A 87 10.25 -7.64 -2.64
N TYR A 88 10.38 -6.34 -2.95
CA TYR A 88 11.03 -5.82 -4.15
C TYR A 88 12.56 -5.90 -4.08
N GLY A 89 13.14 -6.22 -2.93
CA GLY A 89 14.59 -6.31 -2.74
C GLY A 89 15.25 -4.98 -2.37
N VAL A 90 14.50 -4.05 -1.79
CA VAL A 90 15.04 -2.80 -1.22
C VAL A 90 15.84 -3.13 0.04
N ASP A 91 17.03 -2.57 0.17
CA ASP A 91 17.94 -2.82 1.31
C ASP A 91 17.64 -1.89 2.49
N VAL A 92 17.29 -0.62 2.21
CA VAL A 92 17.04 0.42 3.21
C VAL A 92 15.85 1.29 2.81
N VAL A 93 14.98 1.60 3.75
CA VAL A 93 13.90 2.59 3.57
C VAL A 93 14.05 3.72 4.57
N GLY A 94 14.23 4.93 4.05
CA GLY A 94 14.10 6.16 4.84
C GLY A 94 12.65 6.63 4.87
N VAL A 95 12.03 6.62 6.05
CA VAL A 95 10.68 7.15 6.26
C VAL A 95 10.80 8.55 6.83
N LEU A 96 10.62 9.54 5.96
CA LEU A 96 10.74 10.95 6.33
C LEU A 96 9.47 11.48 6.98
N PRO A 97 9.56 12.13 8.16
CA PRO A 97 8.46 12.92 8.70
C PRO A 97 8.19 14.11 7.79
N PHE A 98 7.13 14.05 6.98
CA PHE A 98 6.85 15.11 6.00
C PHE A 98 6.67 16.50 6.65
N THR A 99 6.23 16.54 7.90
CA THR A 99 6.13 17.76 8.68
C THR A 99 7.46 18.52 8.83
N ARG A 100 8.59 17.80 8.82
CA ARG A 100 9.94 18.39 8.95
C ARG A 100 10.48 18.92 7.64
N ILE A 101 10.25 18.20 6.54
CA ILE A 101 10.85 18.52 5.24
C ILE A 101 10.00 19.48 4.40
N ARG A 102 8.72 19.68 4.75
CA ARG A 102 7.78 20.51 3.97
C ARG A 102 8.22 21.97 3.75
N SER A 103 9.06 22.49 4.62
CA SER A 103 9.56 23.86 4.59
C SER A 103 10.99 23.96 4.04
N MET A 104 11.66 22.83 3.77
CA MET A 104 12.98 22.83 3.16
C MET A 104 12.89 23.33 1.72
N ASP A 105 13.81 24.22 1.32
CA ASP A 105 13.94 24.52 -0.10
C ASP A 105 14.53 23.31 -0.85
N PRO A 106 14.46 23.29 -2.20
CA PRO A 106 14.96 22.16 -2.98
C PRO A 106 16.45 21.87 -2.74
N ASP A 107 17.30 22.87 -2.65
CA ASP A 107 18.75 22.69 -2.49
C ASP A 107 19.09 22.17 -1.09
N GLU A 108 18.39 22.69 -0.06
CA GLU A 108 18.50 22.19 1.30
C GLU A 108 18.11 20.71 1.40
N PHE A 109 16.97 20.33 0.78
CA PHE A 109 16.54 18.93 0.75
C PHE A 109 17.56 18.03 0.05
N ILE A 110 18.05 18.41 -1.12
CA ILE A 110 19.03 17.64 -1.87
C ILE A 110 20.30 17.46 -1.03
N LYS A 111 20.84 18.56 -0.51
CA LYS A 111 22.08 18.50 0.28
C LYS A 111 21.92 17.65 1.53
N ALA A 112 20.94 17.97 2.37
CA ALA A 112 20.80 17.32 3.69
C ALA A 112 20.39 15.84 3.58
N VAL A 113 19.48 15.51 2.64
CA VAL A 113 18.91 14.16 2.55
C VAL A 113 19.65 13.28 1.55
N LEU A 114 19.84 13.74 0.33
CA LEU A 114 20.42 12.89 -0.71
C LEU A 114 21.94 12.81 -0.61
N VAL A 115 22.62 13.94 -0.37
CA VAL A 115 24.08 13.99 -0.34
C VAL A 115 24.62 13.58 1.03
N ASP A 116 24.23 14.29 2.08
CA ASP A 116 24.83 14.13 3.40
C ASP A 116 24.33 12.84 4.11
N ALA A 117 23.01 12.59 4.13
CA ALA A 117 22.44 11.48 4.87
C ALA A 117 22.47 10.15 4.08
N LEU A 118 22.20 10.18 2.76
CA LEU A 118 22.09 8.98 1.95
C LEU A 118 23.33 8.69 1.08
N ALA A 119 24.28 9.61 0.97
CA ALA A 119 25.46 9.50 0.08
C ALA A 119 25.08 9.03 -1.33
N ALA A 120 23.98 9.56 -1.88
CA ALA A 120 23.38 9.11 -3.13
C ALA A 120 24.36 9.26 -4.31
N ARG A 121 24.49 8.19 -5.10
CA ARG A 121 25.23 8.15 -6.37
C ARG A 121 24.32 8.14 -7.58
N ALA A 122 23.07 7.71 -7.38
CA ALA A 122 22.04 7.83 -8.37
C ALA A 122 20.67 7.95 -7.71
N VAL A 123 19.73 8.62 -8.38
CA VAL A 123 18.39 8.88 -7.91
C VAL A 123 17.39 8.51 -9.00
N ALA A 124 16.41 7.65 -8.69
CA ALA A 124 15.28 7.30 -9.54
C ALA A 124 14.01 8.01 -9.04
N VAL A 125 13.30 8.69 -9.93
CA VAL A 125 12.04 9.38 -9.61
C VAL A 125 11.04 9.26 -10.76
N GLY A 126 9.75 9.43 -10.49
CA GLY A 126 8.78 9.60 -11.57
C GLY A 126 9.02 10.93 -12.33
N ALA A 127 8.71 10.97 -13.62
CA ALA A 127 8.93 12.15 -14.46
C ALA A 127 8.14 13.40 -14.00
N ASP A 128 7.08 13.22 -13.22
CA ASP A 128 6.27 14.29 -12.62
C ASP A 128 6.67 14.64 -11.18
N PHE A 129 7.79 14.10 -10.70
CA PHE A 129 8.23 14.31 -9.32
C PHE A 129 8.45 15.78 -9.00
N ARG A 130 7.92 16.19 -7.85
CA ARG A 130 8.06 17.55 -7.29
C ARG A 130 8.39 17.47 -5.82
N PHE A 131 9.30 18.33 -5.36
CA PHE A 131 9.77 18.34 -3.98
C PHE A 131 10.12 19.75 -3.51
N GLY A 132 10.52 19.84 -2.23
CA GLY A 132 10.84 21.11 -1.59
C GLY A 132 9.62 21.99 -1.30
N MET A 133 9.87 23.11 -0.64
CA MET A 133 8.83 24.06 -0.26
C MET A 133 8.03 24.54 -1.49
N ASN A 134 6.71 24.50 -1.39
CA ASN A 134 5.78 24.87 -2.46
C ASN A 134 5.97 24.07 -3.76
N ARG A 135 6.58 22.88 -3.70
CA ARG A 135 6.88 22.03 -4.87
C ARG A 135 7.80 22.74 -5.89
N ALA A 136 8.71 23.59 -5.42
CA ALA A 136 9.56 24.41 -6.27
C ALA A 136 10.61 23.58 -7.03
N GLY A 137 11.06 22.45 -6.46
CA GLY A 137 11.98 21.52 -7.10
C GLY A 137 11.26 20.52 -8.02
N ASP A 138 11.94 20.15 -9.09
CA ASP A 138 11.49 19.14 -10.07
C ASP A 138 12.67 18.28 -10.55
N VAL A 139 12.42 17.43 -11.57
CA VAL A 139 13.44 16.58 -12.16
C VAL A 139 14.61 17.38 -12.72
N ALA A 140 14.37 18.53 -13.35
CA ALA A 140 15.44 19.38 -13.87
C ALA A 140 16.32 19.95 -12.75
N THR A 141 15.71 20.30 -11.63
CA THR A 141 16.42 20.73 -10.40
C THR A 141 17.32 19.60 -9.87
N LEU A 142 16.81 18.34 -9.84
CA LEU A 142 17.61 17.19 -9.42
C LEU A 142 18.78 16.93 -10.37
N VAL A 143 18.55 17.02 -11.69
CA VAL A 143 19.61 16.81 -12.70
C VAL A 143 20.72 17.84 -12.52
N ALA A 144 20.38 19.14 -12.41
CA ALA A 144 21.37 20.19 -12.19
C ALA A 144 22.15 19.99 -10.87
N ALA A 145 21.46 19.56 -9.82
CA ALA A 145 22.13 19.23 -8.56
C ALA A 145 23.00 17.97 -8.68
N GLY A 146 22.58 16.99 -9.47
CA GLY A 146 23.38 15.79 -9.77
C GLY A 146 24.69 16.11 -10.45
N GLU A 147 24.70 17.07 -11.40
CA GLU A 147 25.92 17.57 -12.04
C GLU A 147 26.85 18.26 -11.02
N HIS A 148 26.27 18.97 -10.05
CA HIS A 148 27.04 19.67 -9.03
C HIS A 148 27.60 18.75 -7.94
N TRP A 149 26.78 17.80 -7.46
CA TRP A 149 27.12 16.95 -6.32
C TRP A 149 27.64 15.56 -6.72
N GLY A 150 27.64 15.21 -8.00
CA GLY A 150 28.19 13.97 -8.52
C GLY A 150 27.28 12.75 -8.36
N PHE A 151 25.97 12.91 -8.55
CA PHE A 151 25.01 11.80 -8.64
C PHE A 151 24.22 11.81 -9.95
N LEU A 152 23.82 10.64 -10.43
CA LEU A 152 22.99 10.48 -11.62
C LEU A 152 21.51 10.64 -11.27
N VAL A 153 20.68 11.08 -12.24
CA VAL A 153 19.23 11.15 -12.07
C VAL A 153 18.55 10.48 -13.25
N ASP A 154 17.73 9.48 -12.95
CA ASP A 154 16.87 8.82 -13.92
C ASP A 154 15.39 9.11 -13.64
N ALA A 155 14.73 9.74 -14.61
CA ALA A 155 13.31 10.07 -14.55
C ALA A 155 12.50 9.01 -15.30
N VAL A 156 11.74 8.23 -14.56
CA VAL A 156 10.90 7.15 -15.09
C VAL A 156 9.62 7.73 -15.70
N PRO A 157 9.32 7.45 -16.97
CA PRO A 157 8.08 7.90 -17.59
C PRO A 157 6.84 7.42 -16.85
N LEU A 158 5.81 8.25 -16.85
CA LEU A 158 4.53 7.86 -16.26
C LEU A 158 3.89 6.74 -17.08
N LEU A 159 3.51 5.67 -16.42
CA LEU A 159 2.79 4.59 -17.07
C LEU A 159 1.34 5.00 -17.32
N SER A 160 0.83 4.65 -18.49
CA SER A 160 -0.57 4.83 -18.87
C SER A 160 -1.16 3.47 -19.24
N GLU A 161 -2.40 3.25 -18.85
CA GLU A 161 -3.16 2.06 -19.19
C GLU A 161 -4.55 2.46 -19.65
N HIS A 162 -4.98 1.99 -20.84
CA HIS A 162 -6.25 2.38 -21.49
C HIS A 162 -6.42 3.90 -21.60
N ASP A 163 -5.41 4.59 -22.15
CA ASP A 163 -5.36 6.06 -22.34
C ASP A 163 -5.51 6.89 -21.06
N SER A 164 -5.37 6.28 -19.90
CA SER A 164 -5.45 6.94 -18.60
C SER A 164 -4.18 6.70 -17.79
N GLN A 165 -3.67 7.77 -17.18
CA GLN A 165 -2.49 7.71 -16.32
C GLN A 165 -2.74 6.77 -15.13
N LEU A 166 -1.79 5.86 -14.88
CA LEU A 166 -1.77 5.01 -13.70
C LEU A 166 -1.41 5.86 -12.48
N SER A 167 -2.29 5.90 -11.49
CA SER A 167 -2.08 6.72 -10.28
C SER A 167 -2.81 6.14 -9.07
N SER A 168 -2.30 6.42 -7.86
CA SER A 168 -2.99 6.05 -6.62
C SER A 168 -4.41 6.62 -6.54
N THR A 169 -4.66 7.79 -7.15
CA THR A 169 -6.01 8.40 -7.20
C THR A 169 -6.99 7.55 -8.00
N ARG A 170 -6.59 7.05 -9.18
CA ARG A 170 -7.42 6.15 -9.99
C ARG A 170 -7.69 4.84 -9.27
N ILE A 171 -6.68 4.26 -8.65
CA ILE A 171 -6.82 3.00 -7.89
C ILE A 171 -7.80 3.16 -6.73
N ARG A 172 -7.71 4.26 -5.96
CA ARG A 172 -8.68 4.57 -4.89
C ARG A 172 -10.10 4.66 -5.40
N ALA A 173 -10.30 5.29 -6.56
CA ALA A 173 -11.63 5.41 -7.17
C ALA A 173 -12.19 4.02 -7.56
N LEU A 174 -11.37 3.13 -8.13
CA LEU A 174 -11.75 1.77 -8.47
C LEU A 174 -12.13 0.97 -7.22
N ILE A 175 -11.29 1.00 -6.19
CA ILE A 175 -11.56 0.30 -4.92
C ILE A 175 -12.87 0.83 -4.32
N SER A 176 -13.04 2.14 -4.19
CA SER A 176 -14.26 2.74 -3.62
C SER A 176 -15.52 2.40 -4.42
N ALA A 177 -15.39 2.08 -5.70
CA ALA A 177 -16.49 1.62 -6.56
C ALA A 177 -16.69 0.09 -6.54
N GLY A 178 -15.94 -0.65 -5.70
CA GLY A 178 -15.99 -2.11 -5.61
C GLY A 178 -15.36 -2.85 -6.78
N LYS A 179 -14.63 -2.16 -7.66
CA LYS A 179 -13.94 -2.69 -8.84
C LYS A 179 -12.54 -3.17 -8.47
N VAL A 180 -12.50 -4.18 -7.60
CA VAL A 180 -11.24 -4.65 -7.02
C VAL A 180 -10.36 -5.39 -8.02
N GLU A 181 -10.97 -6.02 -9.05
CA GLU A 181 -10.29 -6.68 -10.15
C GLU A 181 -9.51 -5.67 -11.00
N GLU A 182 -10.18 -4.59 -11.45
CA GLU A 182 -9.53 -3.51 -12.21
C GLU A 182 -8.44 -2.81 -11.35
N ALA A 183 -8.66 -2.66 -10.05
CA ALA A 183 -7.66 -2.12 -9.15
C ALA A 183 -6.44 -3.04 -9.02
N ALA A 184 -6.64 -4.35 -8.98
CA ALA A 184 -5.58 -5.36 -8.91
C ALA A 184 -4.67 -5.32 -10.15
N GLU A 185 -5.22 -5.11 -11.35
CA GLU A 185 -4.44 -4.92 -12.58
C GLU A 185 -3.46 -3.74 -12.45
N LEU A 186 -3.91 -2.61 -11.90
CA LEU A 186 -3.09 -1.42 -11.71
C LEU A 186 -2.08 -1.56 -10.55
N LEU A 187 -2.46 -2.30 -9.50
CA LEU A 187 -1.59 -2.62 -8.36
C LEU A 187 -0.54 -3.68 -8.70
N GLY A 188 -0.84 -4.59 -9.66
CA GLY A 188 -0.05 -5.78 -9.94
C GLY A 188 -0.28 -6.91 -8.91
N ARG A 189 -1.28 -6.78 -8.04
CA ARG A 189 -1.71 -7.75 -7.03
C ARG A 189 -3.11 -7.42 -6.51
N PRO A 190 -3.82 -8.36 -5.85
CA PRO A 190 -5.08 -8.06 -5.18
C PRO A 190 -4.93 -6.93 -4.16
N TYR A 191 -5.97 -6.12 -4.02
CA TYR A 191 -6.04 -5.12 -2.95
C TYR A 191 -6.22 -5.82 -1.60
N ALA A 192 -5.48 -5.39 -0.57
CA ALA A 192 -5.54 -6.00 0.74
C ALA A 192 -5.81 -4.99 1.86
N ILE A 193 -6.64 -5.39 2.82
CA ILE A 193 -6.95 -4.63 4.04
C ILE A 193 -6.25 -5.32 5.21
N GLU A 194 -5.38 -4.60 5.91
CA GLU A 194 -4.63 -5.11 7.05
C GLU A 194 -5.20 -4.60 8.37
N GLY A 195 -5.18 -5.46 9.38
CA GLY A 195 -5.47 -5.08 10.75
C GLY A 195 -5.52 -6.26 11.74
N PRO A 196 -5.50 -5.97 13.05
CA PRO A 196 -5.68 -6.99 14.06
C PRO A 196 -7.11 -7.54 14.07
N VAL A 197 -7.23 -8.84 14.32
CA VAL A 197 -8.53 -9.49 14.51
C VAL A 197 -9.08 -9.16 15.89
N VAL A 198 -10.27 -8.59 15.91
CA VAL A 198 -10.97 -8.20 17.14
C VAL A 198 -12.26 -9.00 17.32
N ARG A 199 -12.82 -8.96 18.54
CA ARG A 199 -14.12 -9.60 18.82
C ARG A 199 -15.25 -8.80 18.15
N GLY A 200 -16.03 -9.48 17.32
CA GLY A 200 -17.30 -9.00 16.79
C GLY A 200 -18.49 -9.49 17.62
N ASP A 201 -19.71 -9.39 17.06
CA ASP A 201 -20.94 -9.85 17.71
C ASP A 201 -21.04 -11.39 17.84
N GLY A 202 -20.19 -12.14 17.17
CA GLY A 202 -20.17 -13.60 17.20
C GLY A 202 -21.34 -14.26 16.49
N ARG A 203 -22.15 -13.51 15.72
CA ARG A 203 -23.33 -14.04 15.00
C ARG A 203 -22.99 -15.16 14.03
N GLY A 204 -21.88 -15.03 13.29
CA GLY A 204 -21.42 -16.07 12.37
C GLY A 204 -21.15 -17.41 13.05
N ARG A 205 -20.58 -17.38 14.26
CA ARG A 205 -20.31 -18.60 15.04
C ARG A 205 -21.59 -19.34 15.42
N THR A 206 -22.70 -18.63 15.71
CA THR A 206 -23.99 -19.27 16.07
C THR A 206 -24.66 -20.02 14.92
N ILE A 207 -24.28 -19.68 13.68
CA ILE A 207 -24.79 -20.33 12.45
C ILE A 207 -23.74 -21.24 11.79
N GLY A 208 -22.63 -21.53 12.50
CA GLY A 208 -21.56 -22.41 12.00
C GLY A 208 -20.61 -21.78 10.97
N ILE A 209 -20.65 -20.47 10.77
CA ILE A 209 -19.83 -19.72 9.82
C ILE A 209 -19.04 -18.64 10.59
N PRO A 210 -17.96 -19.03 11.32
CA PRO A 210 -17.16 -18.08 12.07
C PRO A 210 -16.47 -17.07 11.15
N THR A 211 -16.37 -15.80 11.57
CA THR A 211 -15.71 -14.72 10.83
C THR A 211 -14.63 -14.05 11.68
N ALA A 212 -13.54 -13.67 11.06
CA ALA A 212 -12.52 -12.78 11.61
C ALA A 212 -12.93 -11.33 11.34
N ASN A 213 -13.12 -10.54 12.40
CA ASN A 213 -13.44 -9.12 12.30
C ASN A 213 -12.13 -8.33 12.30
N VAL A 214 -11.84 -7.61 11.22
CA VAL A 214 -10.60 -6.85 11.06
C VAL A 214 -10.77 -5.42 11.56
N ASN A 215 -9.95 -5.02 12.51
CA ASN A 215 -9.85 -3.64 12.97
C ASN A 215 -8.83 -2.89 12.12
N TYR A 216 -9.26 -2.38 10.99
CA TYR A 216 -8.43 -1.66 10.03
C TYR A 216 -8.22 -0.19 10.44
N GLU A 217 -7.16 0.43 9.92
CA GLU A 217 -6.91 1.87 10.13
C GLU A 217 -7.97 2.72 9.40
N PRO A 218 -8.61 3.71 10.07
CA PRO A 218 -9.65 4.55 9.46
C PRO A 218 -9.19 5.35 8.24
N THR A 219 -7.88 5.51 8.07
CA THR A 219 -7.27 6.23 6.93
C THR A 219 -7.21 5.41 5.66
N ILE A 220 -7.47 4.09 5.71
CA ILE A 220 -7.42 3.20 4.54
C ILE A 220 -8.70 3.34 3.70
N VAL A 221 -8.54 3.28 2.38
CA VAL A 221 -9.68 3.21 1.47
C VAL A 221 -10.37 1.84 1.59
N LEU A 222 -11.69 1.85 1.71
CA LEU A 222 -12.47 0.63 1.71
C LEU A 222 -13.21 0.48 0.39
N PRO A 223 -13.45 -0.75 -0.06
CA PRO A 223 -14.27 -0.99 -1.23
C PRO A 223 -15.75 -0.70 -0.93
N GLU A 224 -16.55 -0.60 -1.98
CA GLU A 224 -18.00 -0.55 -1.86
C GLU A 224 -18.51 -1.75 -1.03
N THR A 225 -19.59 -1.54 -0.27
CA THR A 225 -20.19 -2.63 0.54
C THR A 225 -20.63 -3.81 -0.34
N GLY A 226 -20.34 -5.01 0.13
CA GLY A 226 -20.60 -6.23 -0.63
C GLY A 226 -19.87 -7.43 -0.08
N VAL A 227 -19.96 -8.52 -0.81
CA VAL A 227 -19.28 -9.78 -0.53
C VAL A 227 -18.20 -10.01 -1.59
N TYR A 228 -17.01 -10.36 -1.12
CA TYR A 228 -15.81 -10.51 -1.94
C TYR A 228 -15.22 -11.89 -1.73
N ALA A 229 -14.71 -12.50 -2.79
CA ALA A 229 -13.83 -13.66 -2.72
C ALA A 229 -12.37 -13.19 -2.69
N GLY A 230 -11.54 -13.91 -1.96
CA GLY A 230 -10.12 -13.60 -1.85
C GLY A 230 -9.41 -14.51 -0.86
N TYR A 231 -8.44 -13.96 -0.16
CA TYR A 231 -7.62 -14.74 0.76
C TYR A 231 -7.39 -13.97 2.05
N VAL A 232 -7.16 -14.72 3.12
CA VAL A 232 -6.62 -14.18 4.38
C VAL A 232 -5.18 -14.65 4.50
N ILE A 233 -4.26 -13.71 4.73
CA ILE A 233 -2.83 -13.96 4.90
C ILE A 233 -2.45 -13.69 6.35
N PHE A 234 -1.78 -14.64 6.97
CA PHE A 234 -1.24 -14.54 8.32
C PHE A 234 -0.14 -15.60 8.51
N ASP A 235 0.91 -15.29 9.22
CA ASP A 235 2.03 -16.20 9.53
C ASP A 235 2.57 -16.97 8.30
N GLY A 236 2.62 -16.33 7.14
CA GLY A 236 3.07 -16.93 5.88
C GLY A 236 2.07 -17.89 5.22
N GLN A 237 0.89 -18.09 5.81
CA GLN A 237 -0.21 -18.85 5.22
C GLN A 237 -1.10 -17.95 4.38
N ARG A 238 -1.62 -18.48 3.27
CA ARG A 238 -2.62 -17.81 2.41
C ARG A 238 -3.83 -18.72 2.27
N VAL A 239 -4.90 -18.40 2.98
CA VAL A 239 -6.11 -19.23 3.11
C VAL A 239 -7.26 -18.59 2.33
N PRO A 240 -7.97 -19.33 1.45
CA PRO A 240 -9.15 -18.83 0.75
C PRO A 240 -10.20 -18.31 1.72
N ALA A 241 -10.88 -17.21 1.35
CA ALA A 241 -11.87 -16.59 2.21
C ALA A 241 -13.01 -15.93 1.44
N VAL A 242 -14.14 -15.81 2.10
CA VAL A 242 -15.24 -14.92 1.71
C VAL A 242 -15.29 -13.78 2.71
N THR A 243 -15.21 -12.55 2.20
CA THR A 243 -15.17 -11.35 3.03
C THR A 243 -16.40 -10.50 2.81
N ASN A 244 -17.11 -10.19 3.88
CA ASN A 244 -18.18 -9.21 3.89
C ASN A 244 -17.63 -7.83 4.30
N VAL A 245 -17.78 -6.85 3.42
CA VAL A 245 -17.58 -5.43 3.71
C VAL A 245 -18.98 -4.82 3.85
N GLY A 246 -19.39 -4.57 5.08
CA GLY A 246 -20.78 -4.22 5.40
C GLY A 246 -20.89 -2.97 6.27
N VAL A 247 -22.10 -2.41 6.34
CA VAL A 247 -22.40 -1.26 7.21
C VAL A 247 -23.09 -1.74 8.49
N ARG A 248 -22.49 -1.39 9.63
CA ARG A 248 -23.06 -1.65 10.94
C ARG A 248 -23.58 -0.35 11.56
N PRO A 249 -24.84 -0.31 12.01
CA PRO A 249 -25.32 0.78 12.83
C PRO A 249 -24.57 0.83 14.16
N THR A 250 -24.05 1.99 14.52
CA THR A 250 -23.43 2.26 15.82
C THR A 250 -24.17 3.40 16.53
N PHE A 251 -23.94 3.57 17.84
CA PHE A 251 -24.53 4.68 18.59
C PHE A 251 -24.13 6.06 18.04
N ASP A 252 -22.93 6.17 17.44
CA ASP A 252 -22.36 7.41 16.88
C ASP A 252 -22.53 7.52 15.36
N GLY A 253 -23.32 6.61 14.72
CA GLY A 253 -23.55 6.65 13.28
C GLY A 253 -23.46 5.28 12.59
N ARG A 254 -22.79 5.22 11.45
CA ARG A 254 -22.58 3.99 10.68
C ARG A 254 -21.09 3.73 10.57
N SER A 255 -20.62 2.55 10.97
CA SER A 255 -19.25 2.09 10.72
C SER A 255 -19.26 0.99 9.66
N VAL A 256 -18.22 0.99 8.83
CA VAL A 256 -18.00 -0.13 7.90
C VAL A 256 -17.25 -1.22 8.65
N THR A 257 -17.66 -2.47 8.49
CA THR A 257 -16.99 -3.65 9.05
C THR A 257 -16.38 -4.47 7.94
N VAL A 258 -15.25 -5.11 8.24
CA VAL A 258 -14.59 -6.09 7.36
C VAL A 258 -14.55 -7.42 8.11
N GLU A 259 -15.32 -8.38 7.62
CA GLU A 259 -15.52 -9.67 8.27
C GLU A 259 -15.18 -10.80 7.29
N ALA A 260 -14.09 -11.52 7.54
CA ALA A 260 -13.60 -12.58 6.68
C ALA A 260 -13.92 -13.97 7.26
N HIS A 261 -14.59 -14.82 6.47
CA HIS A 261 -14.76 -16.24 6.75
C HIS A 261 -13.69 -17.03 5.98
N LEU A 262 -12.79 -17.68 6.70
CA LEU A 262 -11.73 -18.52 6.11
C LEU A 262 -12.33 -19.87 5.73
N ILE A 263 -12.19 -20.26 4.45
CA ILE A 263 -12.78 -21.50 3.91
C ILE A 263 -11.91 -22.68 4.30
N ASP A 264 -12.53 -23.73 4.86
CA ASP A 264 -11.88 -24.98 5.29
C ASP A 264 -10.72 -24.78 6.28
N TRP A 265 -10.80 -23.72 7.07
CA TRP A 265 -9.83 -23.42 8.10
C TRP A 265 -10.51 -23.33 9.47
N ASP A 266 -9.87 -23.89 10.47
CA ASP A 266 -10.31 -23.82 11.88
C ASP A 266 -9.13 -23.40 12.76
N GLY A 267 -9.35 -22.44 13.63
CA GLY A 267 -8.34 -21.93 14.52
C GLY A 267 -8.74 -20.62 15.21
N ASP A 268 -7.81 -20.04 15.93
CA ASP A 268 -7.99 -18.76 16.63
C ASP A 268 -7.05 -17.69 16.06
N LEU A 269 -7.64 -16.60 15.56
CA LEU A 269 -6.94 -15.46 15.01
C LEU A 269 -7.05 -14.19 15.89
N TYR A 270 -7.72 -14.25 17.04
CA TYR A 270 -7.89 -13.08 17.90
C TYR A 270 -6.54 -12.46 18.32
N GLY A 271 -6.42 -11.15 18.12
CA GLY A 271 -5.22 -10.38 18.40
C GLY A 271 -4.10 -10.51 17.37
N ARG A 272 -4.22 -11.43 16.40
CA ARG A 272 -3.26 -11.51 15.28
C ARG A 272 -3.55 -10.42 14.26
N VAL A 273 -2.50 -9.88 13.66
CA VAL A 273 -2.61 -9.02 12.48
C VAL A 273 -2.74 -9.92 11.26
N ILE A 274 -3.76 -9.68 10.46
CA ILE A 274 -4.02 -10.40 9.20
C ILE A 274 -4.15 -9.41 8.05
N GLU A 275 -3.87 -9.88 6.83
CA GLU A 275 -4.22 -9.19 5.60
C GLU A 275 -5.39 -9.92 4.93
N VAL A 276 -6.41 -9.17 4.54
CA VAL A 276 -7.57 -9.66 3.79
C VAL A 276 -7.45 -9.18 2.35
N GLU A 277 -6.99 -10.04 1.47
CA GLU A 277 -6.96 -9.82 0.02
C GLU A 277 -8.36 -9.95 -0.58
N LEU A 278 -8.73 -9.01 -1.43
CA LEU A 278 -9.97 -8.99 -2.19
C LEU A 278 -9.64 -9.26 -3.67
N ALA A 279 -9.88 -10.48 -4.14
CA ALA A 279 -9.58 -10.88 -5.51
C ALA A 279 -10.71 -10.51 -6.47
N CYS A 280 -11.98 -10.75 -6.10
CA CYS A 280 -13.12 -10.37 -6.91
C CYS A 280 -14.36 -10.07 -6.06
N ARG A 281 -15.26 -9.25 -6.62
CA ARG A 281 -16.55 -8.93 -6.01
C ARG A 281 -17.59 -9.97 -6.41
N LEU A 282 -18.13 -10.72 -5.45
CA LEU A 282 -19.17 -11.71 -5.70
C LEU A 282 -20.55 -11.07 -5.90
N ARG A 283 -20.91 -10.12 -5.02
CA ARG A 283 -22.20 -9.43 -5.05
C ARG A 283 -22.25 -8.19 -4.16
N ALA A 284 -23.29 -7.38 -4.33
CA ALA A 284 -23.63 -6.32 -3.38
C ALA A 284 -24.20 -6.88 -2.07
N GLU A 285 -24.21 -6.04 -1.02
CA GLU A 285 -24.89 -6.36 0.24
C GLU A 285 -26.39 -6.54 0.03
N GLN A 286 -26.99 -7.53 0.69
CA GLN A 286 -28.43 -7.85 0.59
C GLN A 286 -29.04 -7.99 1.98
N LYS A 287 -30.35 -7.69 2.07
CA LYS A 287 -31.17 -8.02 3.24
C LYS A 287 -31.86 -9.36 3.03
N PHE A 288 -31.97 -10.15 4.09
CA PHE A 288 -32.59 -11.47 4.03
C PHE A 288 -33.79 -11.55 4.97
N ASP A 289 -34.86 -12.16 4.47
CA ASP A 289 -36.06 -12.47 5.25
C ASP A 289 -35.85 -13.83 5.98
N GLY A 290 -35.11 -13.78 7.09
CA GLY A 290 -34.82 -14.93 7.93
C GLY A 290 -33.40 -15.48 7.81
N ILE A 291 -33.05 -16.25 8.84
CA ILE A 291 -31.69 -16.81 9.02
C ILE A 291 -31.37 -17.91 8.01
N GLU A 292 -32.39 -18.69 7.61
CA GLU A 292 -32.23 -19.78 6.66
C GLU A 292 -31.80 -19.28 5.27
N ASN A 293 -32.42 -18.20 4.79
CA ASN A 293 -32.07 -17.58 3.51
C ASN A 293 -30.68 -16.94 3.56
N LEU A 294 -30.31 -16.33 4.69
CA LEU A 294 -28.95 -15.80 4.90
C LEU A 294 -27.90 -16.93 4.83
N VAL A 295 -28.13 -18.04 5.55
CA VAL A 295 -27.19 -19.17 5.59
C VAL A 295 -27.07 -19.82 4.20
N ALA A 296 -28.19 -20.02 3.50
CA ALA A 296 -28.18 -20.57 2.14
C ALA A 296 -27.34 -19.69 1.18
N GLN A 297 -27.50 -18.36 1.26
CA GLN A 297 -26.74 -17.44 0.44
C GLN A 297 -25.24 -17.46 0.79
N ILE A 298 -24.88 -17.50 2.08
CA ILE A 298 -23.47 -17.60 2.48
C ILE A 298 -22.82 -18.88 1.94
N HIS A 299 -23.51 -20.01 1.96
CA HIS A 299 -23.00 -21.25 1.36
C HIS A 299 -22.84 -21.14 -0.16
N ALA A 300 -23.75 -20.44 -0.84
CA ALA A 300 -23.60 -20.17 -2.27
C ALA A 300 -22.39 -19.26 -2.55
N ASP A 301 -22.17 -18.22 -1.74
CA ASP A 301 -21.00 -17.33 -1.83
C ASP A 301 -19.68 -18.10 -1.61
N ILE A 302 -19.65 -19.02 -0.62
CA ILE A 302 -18.48 -19.87 -0.34
C ILE A 302 -18.20 -20.80 -1.52
N ALA A 303 -19.22 -21.41 -2.12
CA ALA A 303 -19.07 -22.27 -3.29
C ALA A 303 -18.52 -21.47 -4.49
N ALA A 304 -19.10 -20.31 -4.78
CA ALA A 304 -18.63 -19.43 -5.85
C ALA A 304 -17.18 -18.97 -5.64
N ALA A 305 -16.83 -18.60 -4.39
CA ALA A 305 -15.46 -18.24 -4.06
C ALA A 305 -14.47 -19.38 -4.31
N ARG A 306 -14.82 -20.61 -3.92
CA ARG A 306 -13.97 -21.79 -4.19
C ARG A 306 -13.72 -21.99 -5.67
N ASP A 307 -14.77 -21.91 -6.49
CA ASP A 307 -14.66 -22.12 -7.94
C ASP A 307 -13.75 -21.05 -8.57
N LEU A 308 -13.95 -19.78 -8.22
CA LEU A 308 -13.15 -18.67 -8.73
C LEU A 308 -11.68 -18.76 -8.29
N LEU A 309 -11.42 -18.97 -6.99
CA LEU A 309 -10.06 -18.98 -6.45
C LEU A 309 -9.27 -20.26 -6.82
N ASN A 310 -9.94 -21.35 -7.23
CA ASN A 310 -9.28 -22.54 -7.76
C ASN A 310 -8.97 -22.43 -9.27
N ALA A 311 -9.70 -21.60 -10.02
CA ALA A 311 -9.42 -21.35 -11.43
C ALA A 311 -8.14 -20.53 -11.65
N ASP A 312 -7.69 -19.80 -10.64
CA ASP A 312 -6.46 -18.96 -10.65
C ASP A 312 -5.20 -19.73 -10.19
N ARG A 313 -5.30 -21.05 -9.95
CA ARG A 313 -4.17 -21.95 -9.65
C ARG A 313 -3.69 -22.67 -10.89
#